data_79fa271d8535973e9637a4e189bacd0c
#
_entry.id   79fa271d8535973e9637a4e189bacd0c
#
_cell.length_a   1.000
_cell.length_b   1.000
_cell.length_c   1.000
_cell.angle_alpha   90.00
_cell.angle_beta   90.00
_cell.angle_gamma   90.00
#
_symmetry.space_group_name_H-M   'P 1'
#
loop_
_entity.id
_entity.type
_entity.pdbx_description
1 polymer ?
#
loop_
_entity_poly.entity_id
_entity_poly.type
_entity_poly.pdbx_seq_one_letter_code
_entity_poly.pdbx_strand_id
1 'polypeptide(L)'
;MNILPFSKTYEGRCVLDFPGMELQPGKIYAIIGANGSGKSTFAKILAGVLKADQRGCFLNTTSVGYMPQKNYAFRMSTKANILLNGKDEARANALLDAIGLRELENKRADRLSGGETARMALIRLMMKHYDAVLLDEPTAAMDMETTLLSEKLIAQYVRETGCALILVTHSLQQARRIADEVLYFHKGKLLEFGPKEQVLYEPKAPETKQFLEFYGV
;
A
#
# COMPACT_ATOMS: atom_id res chain seq x y z
N MET A 1 -7.18 4.51 -15.00
CA MET A 1 -8.02 4.89 -13.83
C MET A 1 -7.57 6.25 -13.33
N ASN A 2 -8.49 7.17 -13.05
CA ASN A 2 -8.11 8.54 -12.70
C ASN A 2 -8.30 8.81 -11.22
N ILE A 3 -7.30 9.45 -10.60
CA ILE A 3 -7.41 10.09 -9.31
C ILE A 3 -7.69 11.58 -9.56
N LEU A 4 -8.84 12.08 -9.08
CA LEU A 4 -9.19 13.48 -9.18
C LEU A 4 -8.38 14.33 -8.20
N PRO A 5 -8.18 15.65 -8.46
CA PRO A 5 -7.53 16.55 -7.52
C PRO A 5 -8.30 16.66 -6.19
N PHE A 6 -7.56 16.71 -5.09
CA PHE A 6 -8.15 16.92 -3.75
C PHE A 6 -7.13 17.50 -2.77
N SER A 7 -7.65 18.13 -1.72
CA SER A 7 -6.85 18.63 -0.61
C SER A 7 -7.35 18.15 0.76
N LYS A 8 -6.52 18.31 1.76
CA LYS A 8 -6.87 18.09 3.17
C LYS A 8 -6.23 19.13 4.06
N THR A 9 -7.07 19.78 4.83
CA THR A 9 -6.71 20.82 5.80
C THR A 9 -7.11 20.36 7.21
N TYR A 10 -6.22 20.59 8.19
CA TYR A 10 -6.51 20.45 9.61
C TYR A 10 -6.16 21.77 10.30
N GLU A 11 -7.08 22.31 11.07
CA GLU A 11 -6.87 23.54 11.88
C GLU A 11 -6.26 24.70 11.05
N GLY A 12 -6.75 24.88 9.82
CA GLY A 12 -6.26 25.92 8.90
C GLY A 12 -4.94 25.60 8.19
N ARG A 13 -4.28 24.48 8.51
CA ARG A 13 -3.04 24.05 7.84
C ARG A 13 -3.33 23.01 6.77
N CYS A 14 -3.01 23.31 5.53
CA CYS A 14 -3.06 22.32 4.45
C CYS A 14 -1.98 21.25 4.67
N VAL A 15 -2.41 19.99 4.85
CA VAL A 15 -1.52 18.83 5.08
C VAL A 15 -1.36 17.98 3.84
N LEU A 16 -2.24 18.16 2.85
CA LEU A 16 -2.18 17.48 1.56
C LEU A 16 -2.87 18.33 0.50
N ASP A 17 -2.18 18.53 -0.62
CA ASP A 17 -2.68 19.15 -1.83
C ASP A 17 -2.22 18.30 -3.02
N PHE A 18 -3.16 17.54 -3.61
CA PHE A 18 -2.88 16.57 -4.65
C PHE A 18 -3.49 17.01 -5.98
N PRO A 19 -2.69 17.12 -7.04
CA PRO A 19 -3.15 17.70 -8.32
C PRO A 19 -4.01 16.76 -9.18
N GLY A 20 -4.16 15.50 -8.75
CA GLY A 20 -4.74 14.44 -9.57
C GLY A 20 -3.69 13.75 -10.44
N MET A 21 -3.99 12.52 -10.86
CA MET A 21 -3.16 11.75 -11.80
C MET A 21 -3.93 10.59 -12.40
N GLU A 22 -3.38 10.02 -13.47
CA GLU A 22 -3.86 8.77 -14.04
C GLU A 22 -3.04 7.59 -13.53
N LEU A 23 -3.74 6.51 -13.12
CA LEU A 23 -3.15 5.22 -12.79
C LEU A 23 -3.37 4.24 -13.94
N GLN A 24 -2.33 3.53 -14.34
CA GLN A 24 -2.40 2.46 -15.33
C GLN A 24 -2.71 1.13 -14.62
N PRO A 25 -3.65 0.31 -15.13
CA PRO A 25 -3.89 -1.03 -14.62
C PRO A 25 -2.62 -1.90 -14.69
N GLY A 26 -2.47 -2.80 -13.72
CA GLY A 26 -1.35 -3.73 -13.66
C GLY A 26 -0.01 -3.13 -13.24
N LYS A 27 0.02 -1.86 -12.78
CA LYS A 27 1.22 -1.18 -12.28
C LYS A 27 1.22 -1.04 -10.77
N ILE A 28 2.43 -1.03 -10.21
CA ILE A 28 2.72 -0.75 -8.79
C ILE A 28 3.32 0.64 -8.67
N TYR A 29 2.65 1.51 -7.93
CA TYR A 29 3.04 2.88 -7.62
C TYR A 29 3.55 2.97 -6.19
N ALA A 30 4.85 3.22 -5.98
CA ALA A 30 5.37 3.44 -4.64
C ALA A 30 5.28 4.91 -4.25
N ILE A 31 4.70 5.20 -3.08
CA ILE A 31 4.71 6.54 -2.49
C ILE A 31 5.80 6.60 -1.43
N ILE A 32 6.78 7.48 -1.65
CA ILE A 32 7.90 7.74 -0.75
C ILE A 32 7.87 9.18 -0.23
N GLY A 33 8.61 9.46 0.83
CA GLY A 33 8.73 10.80 1.42
C GLY A 33 8.88 10.74 2.94
N ALA A 34 9.29 11.84 3.55
CA ALA A 34 9.50 11.95 4.99
C ALA A 34 8.21 11.71 5.80
N ASN A 35 8.37 11.47 7.10
CA ASN A 35 7.23 11.39 8.02
C ASN A 35 6.47 12.73 8.02
N GLY A 36 5.13 12.66 8.01
CA GLY A 36 4.28 13.85 7.95
C GLY A 36 4.15 14.49 6.55
N SER A 37 4.70 13.88 5.48
CA SER A 37 4.58 14.43 4.13
C SER A 37 3.21 14.23 3.45
N GLY A 38 2.25 13.56 4.13
CA GLY A 38 0.88 13.40 3.62
C GLY A 38 0.55 12.02 3.05
N LYS A 39 1.50 11.08 2.95
CA LYS A 39 1.33 9.74 2.32
C LYS A 39 0.14 8.94 2.85
N SER A 40 0.07 8.71 4.17
CA SER A 40 -1.04 7.95 4.77
C SER A 40 -2.37 8.73 4.72
N THR A 41 -2.33 10.06 4.74
CA THR A 41 -3.52 10.90 4.52
C THR A 41 -4.06 10.69 3.10
N PHE A 42 -3.18 10.69 2.11
CA PHE A 42 -3.52 10.38 0.72
C PHE A 42 -4.16 8.99 0.58
N ALA A 43 -3.51 7.95 1.12
CA ALA A 43 -4.03 6.58 1.05
C ALA A 43 -5.41 6.45 1.71
N LYS A 44 -5.60 7.06 2.89
CA LYS A 44 -6.88 7.04 3.61
C LYS A 44 -8.00 7.77 2.88
N ILE A 45 -7.70 8.86 2.18
CA ILE A 45 -8.70 9.59 1.37
C ILE A 45 -9.12 8.76 0.17
N LEU A 46 -8.17 8.17 -0.57
CA LEU A 46 -8.49 7.31 -1.71
C LEU A 46 -9.25 6.05 -1.30
N ALA A 47 -8.96 5.50 -0.13
CA ALA A 47 -9.69 4.37 0.44
C ALA A 47 -11.08 4.73 0.99
N GLY A 48 -11.48 6.01 0.97
CA GLY A 48 -12.73 6.47 1.54
C GLY A 48 -12.81 6.45 3.08
N VAL A 49 -11.69 6.20 3.76
CA VAL A 49 -11.60 6.16 5.24
C VAL A 49 -11.53 7.56 5.83
N LEU A 50 -10.96 8.50 5.09
CA LEU A 50 -10.83 9.90 5.48
C LEU A 50 -11.49 10.80 4.44
N LYS A 51 -12.27 11.80 4.89
CA LYS A 51 -12.87 12.79 3.99
C LYS A 51 -11.84 13.86 3.62
N ALA A 52 -11.74 14.16 2.32
CA ALA A 52 -11.03 15.33 1.83
C ALA A 52 -11.83 16.62 2.13
N ASP A 53 -11.25 17.78 1.82
CA ASP A 53 -11.94 19.06 1.97
C ASP A 53 -13.05 19.21 0.90
N GLN A 54 -12.81 18.67 -0.31
CA GLN A 54 -13.81 18.57 -1.36
C GLN A 54 -14.72 17.36 -1.11
N ARG A 55 -15.97 17.45 -1.58
CA ARG A 55 -16.92 16.34 -1.57
C ARG A 55 -16.75 15.49 -2.83
N GLY A 56 -16.78 14.18 -2.69
CA GLY A 56 -16.78 13.25 -3.83
C GLY A 56 -15.99 11.98 -3.60
N CYS A 57 -15.97 11.14 -4.63
CA CYS A 57 -15.09 9.99 -4.75
C CYS A 57 -13.91 10.40 -5.65
N PHE A 58 -12.69 10.23 -5.16
CA PHE A 58 -11.50 10.70 -5.87
C PHE A 58 -10.87 9.63 -6.76
N LEU A 59 -11.30 8.39 -6.65
CA LEU A 59 -11.03 7.32 -7.61
C LEU A 59 -12.28 7.06 -8.44
N ASN A 60 -12.14 6.94 -9.75
CA ASN A 60 -13.25 6.59 -10.64
C ASN A 60 -13.57 5.08 -10.62
N THR A 61 -13.49 4.46 -9.46
CA THR A 61 -13.91 3.08 -9.17
C THR A 61 -14.42 2.97 -7.74
N THR A 62 -15.34 2.04 -7.51
CA THR A 62 -15.83 1.65 -6.17
C THR A 62 -15.17 0.38 -5.64
N SER A 63 -14.39 -0.32 -6.47
CA SER A 63 -13.71 -1.57 -6.10
C SER A 63 -12.29 -1.29 -5.60
N VAL A 64 -12.19 -0.80 -4.35
CA VAL A 64 -10.93 -0.40 -3.72
C VAL A 64 -10.63 -1.31 -2.53
N GLY A 65 -9.45 -1.95 -2.55
CA GLY A 65 -8.88 -2.68 -1.41
C GLY A 65 -7.96 -1.77 -0.61
N TYR A 66 -8.05 -1.80 0.73
CA TYR A 66 -7.17 -1.01 1.59
C TYR A 66 -6.62 -1.83 2.75
N MET A 67 -5.30 -1.83 2.90
CA MET A 67 -4.58 -2.35 4.05
C MET A 67 -3.96 -1.17 4.82
N PRO A 68 -4.49 -0.80 5.99
CA PRO A 68 -3.92 0.28 6.81
C PRO A 68 -2.62 -0.17 7.49
N GLN A 69 -1.77 0.78 7.87
CA GLN A 69 -0.53 0.54 8.61
C GLN A 69 -0.78 -0.25 9.92
N LYS A 70 -1.84 0.08 10.66
CA LYS A 70 -2.25 -0.69 11.84
C LYS A 70 -3.27 -1.75 11.43
N ASN A 71 -2.82 -2.99 11.35
CA ASN A 71 -3.65 -4.12 10.98
C ASN A 71 -4.51 -4.62 12.16
N TYR A 72 -5.70 -5.13 11.83
CA TYR A 72 -6.63 -5.68 12.81
C TYR A 72 -6.81 -7.18 12.60
N ALA A 73 -6.72 -7.92 13.72
CA ALA A 73 -7.01 -9.35 13.80
C ALA A 73 -8.28 -9.58 14.62
N PHE A 74 -9.30 -10.20 14.04
CA PHE A 74 -10.52 -10.57 14.74
C PHE A 74 -10.25 -11.79 15.62
N ARG A 75 -11.01 -11.94 16.73
CA ARG A 75 -10.89 -13.04 17.70
C ARG A 75 -11.44 -14.36 17.17
N MET A 76 -10.88 -14.83 16.07
CA MET A 76 -11.16 -16.11 15.42
C MET A 76 -9.85 -16.69 14.89
N SER A 77 -9.85 -17.88 14.29
CA SER A 77 -8.63 -18.46 13.73
C SER A 77 -8.04 -17.60 12.58
N THR A 78 -6.77 -17.78 12.32
CA THR A 78 -6.07 -17.11 11.20
C THR A 78 -6.79 -17.38 9.88
N LYS A 79 -7.11 -18.64 9.57
CA LYS A 79 -7.85 -19.02 8.37
C LYS A 79 -9.22 -18.36 8.30
N ALA A 80 -9.97 -18.34 9.42
CA ALA A 80 -11.27 -17.68 9.45
C ALA A 80 -11.18 -16.16 9.20
N ASN A 81 -10.12 -15.48 9.68
CA ASN A 81 -9.85 -14.08 9.37
C ASN A 81 -9.62 -13.85 7.88
N ILE A 82 -8.90 -14.74 7.22
CA ILE A 82 -8.61 -14.65 5.78
C ILE A 82 -9.91 -14.81 4.99
N LEU A 83 -10.73 -15.78 5.34
CA LEU A 83 -12.01 -16.10 4.69
C LEU A 83 -13.10 -15.01 4.88
N LEU A 84 -12.87 -13.98 5.70
CA LEU A 84 -13.80 -12.84 5.82
C LEU A 84 -13.95 -12.07 4.51
N ASN A 85 -12.91 -12.03 3.68
CA ASN A 85 -12.91 -11.26 2.42
C ASN A 85 -13.12 -12.12 1.17
N GLY A 86 -13.33 -13.41 1.33
CA GLY A 86 -13.62 -14.37 0.26
C GLY A 86 -13.72 -15.77 0.82
N LYS A 87 -14.61 -16.60 0.24
CA LYS A 87 -14.91 -17.94 0.78
C LYS A 87 -14.22 -19.08 0.02
N ASP A 88 -13.30 -18.75 -0.87
CA ASP A 88 -12.52 -19.76 -1.60
C ASP A 88 -11.43 -20.35 -0.70
N GLU A 89 -11.70 -21.55 -0.18
CA GLU A 89 -10.77 -22.25 0.71
C GLU A 89 -9.50 -22.70 0.00
N ALA A 90 -9.57 -23.06 -1.28
CA ALA A 90 -8.38 -23.45 -2.05
C ALA A 90 -7.43 -22.26 -2.19
N ARG A 91 -7.97 -21.08 -2.53
CA ARG A 91 -7.20 -19.83 -2.59
C ARG A 91 -6.63 -19.45 -1.22
N ALA A 92 -7.43 -19.53 -0.14
CA ALA A 92 -6.97 -19.24 1.21
C ALA A 92 -5.79 -20.16 1.61
N ASN A 93 -5.89 -21.46 1.29
CA ASN A 93 -4.84 -22.42 1.57
C ASN A 93 -3.57 -22.10 0.77
N ALA A 94 -3.66 -21.81 -0.52
CA ALA A 94 -2.52 -21.45 -1.35
C ALA A 94 -1.83 -20.15 -0.83
N LEU A 95 -2.60 -19.16 -0.42
CA LEU A 95 -2.07 -17.91 0.15
C LEU A 95 -1.39 -18.13 1.50
N LEU A 96 -1.94 -19.00 2.37
CA LEU A 96 -1.32 -19.38 3.65
C LEU A 96 0.05 -20.04 3.43
N ASP A 97 0.16 -20.94 2.44
CA ASP A 97 1.44 -21.56 2.09
C ASP A 97 2.44 -20.53 1.54
N ALA A 98 2.00 -19.71 0.59
CA ALA A 98 2.85 -18.73 -0.08
C ALA A 98 3.45 -17.68 0.86
N ILE A 99 2.75 -17.35 1.97
CA ILE A 99 3.20 -16.33 2.95
C ILE A 99 3.81 -16.94 4.23
N GLY A 100 3.93 -18.27 4.32
CA GLY A 100 4.49 -18.97 5.48
C GLY A 100 3.63 -18.88 6.75
N LEU A 101 2.30 -18.96 6.59
CA LEU A 101 1.34 -18.95 7.72
C LEU A 101 0.55 -20.26 7.86
N ARG A 102 0.88 -21.31 7.10
CA ARG A 102 0.15 -22.58 7.11
C ARG A 102 0.04 -23.21 8.50
N GLU A 103 1.13 -23.27 9.23
CA GLU A 103 1.14 -23.87 10.58
C GLU A 103 0.32 -23.07 11.61
N LEU A 104 0.03 -21.81 11.29
CA LEU A 104 -0.73 -20.91 12.15
C LEU A 104 -2.21 -20.79 11.74
N GLU A 105 -2.68 -21.57 10.76
CA GLU A 105 -4.05 -21.45 10.23
C GLU A 105 -5.14 -21.58 11.30
N ASN A 106 -4.94 -22.45 12.29
CA ASN A 106 -5.88 -22.69 13.39
C ASN A 106 -5.60 -21.82 14.64
N LYS A 107 -4.45 -21.12 14.70
CA LYS A 107 -4.11 -20.23 15.81
C LYS A 107 -5.08 -19.04 15.84
N ARG A 108 -5.49 -18.62 17.05
CA ARG A 108 -6.28 -17.39 17.20
C ARG A 108 -5.48 -16.20 16.69
N ALA A 109 -6.07 -15.43 15.78
CA ALA A 109 -5.39 -14.35 15.10
C ALA A 109 -5.02 -13.17 16.02
N ASP A 110 -5.76 -12.97 17.13
CA ASP A 110 -5.44 -11.98 18.16
C ASP A 110 -4.20 -12.34 19.01
N ARG A 111 -3.62 -13.52 18.79
CA ARG A 111 -2.37 -14.00 19.40
C ARG A 111 -1.20 -14.08 18.41
N LEU A 112 -1.39 -13.60 17.20
CA LEU A 112 -0.32 -13.49 16.20
C LEU A 112 0.64 -12.35 16.58
N SER A 113 1.91 -12.49 16.21
CA SER A 113 2.87 -11.38 16.25
C SER A 113 2.47 -10.26 15.29
N GLY A 114 3.12 -9.10 15.39
CA GLY A 114 2.88 -7.98 14.47
C GLY A 114 3.10 -8.35 13.00
N GLY A 115 4.20 -9.04 12.70
CA GLY A 115 4.52 -9.51 11.34
C GLY A 115 3.56 -10.59 10.84
N GLU A 116 3.17 -11.56 11.70
CA GLU A 116 2.16 -12.58 11.37
C GLU A 116 0.80 -11.93 11.09
N THR A 117 0.40 -10.93 11.89
CA THR A 117 -0.84 -10.17 11.70
C THR A 117 -0.81 -9.39 10.39
N ALA A 118 0.30 -8.75 10.04
CA ALA A 118 0.46 -8.01 8.80
C ALA A 118 0.36 -8.95 7.58
N ARG A 119 1.05 -10.11 7.62
CA ARG A 119 0.96 -11.13 6.56
C ARG A 119 -0.46 -11.67 6.40
N MET A 120 -1.15 -11.97 7.51
CA MET A 120 -2.56 -12.40 7.48
C MET A 120 -3.46 -11.31 6.87
N ALA A 121 -3.28 -10.04 7.23
CA ALA A 121 -4.07 -8.94 6.70
C ALA A 121 -3.84 -8.75 5.19
N LEU A 122 -2.60 -8.91 4.73
CA LEU A 122 -2.24 -8.86 3.32
C LEU A 122 -2.98 -9.94 2.51
N ILE A 123 -2.87 -11.21 2.91
CA ILE A 123 -3.54 -12.30 2.18
C ILE A 123 -5.07 -12.27 2.36
N ARG A 124 -5.59 -11.77 3.47
CA ARG A 124 -7.02 -11.49 3.62
C ARG A 124 -7.51 -10.52 2.55
N LEU A 125 -6.76 -9.44 2.27
CA LEU A 125 -7.08 -8.51 1.20
C LEU A 125 -7.05 -9.21 -0.16
N MET A 126 -6.07 -10.06 -0.43
CA MET A 126 -5.88 -10.77 -1.71
C MET A 126 -6.90 -11.89 -1.97
N MET A 127 -7.78 -12.18 -1.02
CA MET A 127 -8.92 -13.11 -1.23
C MET A 127 -9.96 -12.58 -2.23
N LYS A 128 -9.95 -11.29 -2.54
CA LYS A 128 -10.88 -10.63 -3.47
C LYS A 128 -10.09 -9.86 -4.53
N HIS A 129 -10.66 -9.70 -5.73
CA HIS A 129 -10.12 -8.85 -6.78
C HIS A 129 -10.65 -7.42 -6.61
N TYR A 130 -9.77 -6.45 -6.82
CA TYR A 130 -10.06 -5.02 -6.77
C TYR A 130 -9.53 -4.34 -8.03
N ASP A 131 -10.12 -3.20 -8.40
CA ASP A 131 -9.59 -2.36 -9.48
C ASP A 131 -8.38 -1.56 -8.99
N ALA A 132 -8.43 -1.11 -7.73
CA ALA A 132 -7.33 -0.44 -7.05
C ALA A 132 -7.03 -1.06 -5.69
N VAL A 133 -5.76 -1.15 -5.32
CA VAL A 133 -5.31 -1.61 -4.00
C VAL A 133 -4.38 -0.57 -3.40
N LEU A 134 -4.62 -0.23 -2.14
CA LEU A 134 -3.77 0.66 -1.35
C LEU A 134 -3.19 -0.11 -0.18
N LEU A 135 -1.86 -0.14 -0.07
CA LEU A 135 -1.14 -0.77 1.02
C LEU A 135 -0.34 0.31 1.77
N ASP A 136 -0.67 0.54 3.04
CA ASP A 136 0.00 1.55 3.87
C ASP A 136 1.00 0.85 4.79
N GLU A 137 2.29 0.85 4.40
CA GLU A 137 3.41 0.20 5.10
C GLU A 137 3.19 -1.30 5.39
N PRO A 138 2.84 -2.12 4.38
CA PRO A 138 2.40 -3.50 4.61
C PRO A 138 3.44 -4.40 5.24
N THR A 139 4.74 -4.08 5.12
CA THR A 139 5.86 -4.92 5.56
C THR A 139 6.65 -4.33 6.74
N ALA A 140 6.21 -3.21 7.33
CA ALA A 140 6.96 -2.50 8.38
C ALA A 140 7.27 -3.34 9.64
N ALA A 141 6.46 -4.36 9.92
CA ALA A 141 6.62 -5.26 11.07
C ALA A 141 7.23 -6.63 10.70
N MET A 142 7.73 -6.79 9.47
CA MET A 142 8.27 -8.06 8.95
C MET A 142 9.81 -8.03 8.93
N ASP A 143 10.42 -9.20 9.10
CA ASP A 143 11.84 -9.41 8.80
C ASP A 143 12.10 -9.39 7.29
N MET A 144 13.38 -9.52 6.90
CA MET A 144 13.79 -9.46 5.49
C MET A 144 13.19 -10.60 4.65
N GLU A 145 13.19 -11.82 5.17
CA GLU A 145 12.71 -12.99 4.45
C GLU A 145 11.21 -12.88 4.17
N THR A 146 10.42 -12.60 5.21
CA THR A 146 8.97 -12.45 5.08
C THR A 146 8.58 -11.20 4.29
N THR A 147 9.39 -10.14 4.31
CA THR A 147 9.23 -8.99 3.42
C THR A 147 9.35 -9.40 1.95
N LEU A 148 10.41 -10.13 1.59
CA LEU A 148 10.61 -10.57 0.20
C LEU A 148 9.51 -11.53 -0.29
N LEU A 149 9.01 -12.43 0.58
CA LEU A 149 7.86 -13.28 0.26
C LEU A 149 6.60 -12.43 0.00
N SER A 150 6.35 -11.45 0.85
CA SER A 150 5.21 -10.54 0.71
C SER A 150 5.29 -9.71 -0.56
N GLU A 151 6.46 -9.20 -0.92
CA GLU A 151 6.70 -8.46 -2.16
C GLU A 151 6.46 -9.31 -3.41
N LYS A 152 6.93 -10.56 -3.42
CA LYS A 152 6.65 -11.51 -4.52
C LYS A 152 5.14 -11.74 -4.67
N LEU A 153 4.44 -11.92 -3.56
CA LEU A 153 3.01 -12.16 -3.55
C LEU A 153 2.22 -10.92 -4.01
N ILE A 154 2.63 -9.72 -3.59
CA ILE A 154 2.05 -8.45 -4.07
C ILE A 154 2.21 -8.33 -5.59
N ALA A 155 3.42 -8.53 -6.11
CA ALA A 155 3.69 -8.44 -7.54
C ALA A 155 2.92 -9.51 -8.35
N GLN A 156 2.78 -10.73 -7.80
CA GLN A 156 1.98 -11.78 -8.42
C GLN A 156 0.50 -11.39 -8.46
N TYR A 157 -0.05 -10.91 -7.34
CA TYR A 157 -1.44 -10.48 -7.26
C TYR A 157 -1.77 -9.38 -8.29
N VAL A 158 -0.89 -8.38 -8.45
CA VAL A 158 -1.06 -7.32 -9.46
C VAL A 158 -1.07 -7.90 -10.87
N ARG A 159 -0.16 -8.82 -11.19
CA ARG A 159 -0.14 -9.50 -12.51
C ARG A 159 -1.38 -10.33 -12.78
N GLU A 160 -1.90 -11.03 -11.77
CA GLU A 160 -3.08 -11.90 -11.90
C GLU A 160 -4.38 -11.10 -12.05
N THR A 161 -4.50 -9.98 -11.33
CA THR A 161 -5.75 -9.20 -11.28
C THR A 161 -5.78 -8.02 -12.22
N GLY A 162 -4.61 -7.52 -12.65
CA GLY A 162 -4.50 -6.29 -13.42
C GLY A 162 -4.85 -5.03 -12.61
N CYS A 163 -4.94 -5.11 -11.28
CA CYS A 163 -5.25 -3.96 -10.45
C CYS A 163 -4.14 -2.90 -10.51
N ALA A 164 -4.49 -1.63 -10.29
CA ALA A 164 -3.50 -0.60 -9.98
C ALA A 164 -3.19 -0.66 -8.47
N LEU A 165 -1.91 -0.83 -8.09
CA LEU A 165 -1.53 -0.93 -6.69
C LEU A 165 -0.73 0.30 -6.26
N ILE A 166 -1.16 0.93 -5.18
CA ILE A 166 -0.46 2.02 -4.51
C ILE A 166 0.14 1.50 -3.21
N LEU A 167 1.46 1.56 -3.11
CA LEU A 167 2.25 1.13 -1.97
C LEU A 167 2.85 2.34 -1.27
N VAL A 168 2.37 2.66 -0.08
CA VAL A 168 3.07 3.62 0.80
C VAL A 168 4.17 2.88 1.55
N THR A 169 5.40 3.35 1.42
CA THR A 169 6.54 2.72 2.10
C THR A 169 7.62 3.73 2.50
N HIS A 170 8.29 3.45 3.61
CA HIS A 170 9.53 4.12 4.00
C HIS A 170 10.78 3.42 3.45
N SER A 171 10.63 2.19 2.94
CA SER A 171 11.73 1.41 2.40
C SER A 171 11.98 1.76 0.93
N LEU A 172 13.02 2.55 0.66
CA LEU A 172 13.46 2.81 -0.71
C LEU A 172 13.89 1.53 -1.42
N GLN A 173 14.43 0.56 -0.68
CA GLN A 173 14.77 -0.76 -1.21
C GLN A 173 13.52 -1.52 -1.69
N GLN A 174 12.40 -1.43 -0.96
CA GLN A 174 11.13 -2.00 -1.38
C GLN A 174 10.61 -1.32 -2.65
N ALA A 175 10.60 0.02 -2.68
CA ALA A 175 10.22 0.78 -3.86
C ALA A 175 11.06 0.38 -5.10
N ARG A 176 12.38 0.23 -4.94
CA ARG A 176 13.30 -0.23 -6.01
C ARG A 176 12.94 -1.61 -6.53
N ARG A 177 12.64 -2.57 -5.63
CA ARG A 177 12.40 -3.96 -6.01
C ARG A 177 11.09 -4.15 -6.77
N ILE A 178 9.99 -3.55 -6.29
CA ILE A 178 8.65 -3.92 -6.78
C ILE A 178 7.87 -2.80 -7.48
N ALA A 179 8.23 -1.53 -7.32
CA ALA A 179 7.50 -0.45 -8.00
C ALA A 179 7.84 -0.37 -9.49
N ASP A 180 6.86 0.06 -10.29
CA ASP A 180 7.03 0.49 -11.67
C ASP A 180 7.23 2.00 -11.73
N GLU A 181 6.47 2.73 -10.91
CA GLU A 181 6.52 4.19 -10.82
C GLU A 181 6.62 4.64 -9.36
N VAL A 182 7.21 5.80 -9.13
CA VAL A 182 7.43 6.37 -7.80
C VAL A 182 6.83 7.76 -7.72
N LEU A 183 6.11 8.02 -6.62
CA LEU A 183 5.56 9.30 -6.24
C LEU A 183 6.33 9.81 -5.01
N TYR A 184 7.03 10.92 -5.16
CA TYR A 184 7.69 11.58 -4.03
C TYR A 184 6.82 12.66 -3.44
N PHE A 185 6.42 12.47 -2.18
CA PHE A 185 5.63 13.44 -1.41
C PHE A 185 6.52 14.28 -0.51
N HIS A 186 6.42 15.59 -0.67
CA HIS A 186 7.14 16.57 0.15
C HIS A 186 6.18 17.64 0.68
N LYS A 187 6.13 17.82 2.02
CA LYS A 187 5.31 18.86 2.70
C LYS A 187 3.86 18.93 2.20
N GLY A 188 3.22 17.78 2.04
CA GLY A 188 1.82 17.68 1.63
C GLY A 188 1.58 17.82 0.12
N LYS A 189 2.59 17.80 -0.72
CA LYS A 189 2.47 17.91 -2.18
C LYS A 189 3.14 16.73 -2.87
N LEU A 190 2.59 16.32 -4.01
CA LEU A 190 3.29 15.48 -4.98
C LEU A 190 4.34 16.35 -5.68
N LEU A 191 5.61 16.17 -5.30
CA LEU A 191 6.69 17.00 -5.81
C LEU A 191 7.30 16.41 -7.08
N GLU A 192 7.47 15.09 -7.12
CA GLU A 192 8.03 14.41 -8.29
C GLU A 192 7.31 13.08 -8.49
N PHE A 193 7.13 12.71 -9.77
CA PHE A 193 6.45 11.49 -10.19
C PHE A 193 7.03 11.00 -11.51
N GLY A 194 7.19 9.68 -11.64
CA GLY A 194 7.64 9.05 -12.88
C GLY A 194 8.12 7.61 -12.67
N PRO A 195 8.72 7.02 -13.71
CA PRO A 195 9.37 5.72 -13.64
C PRO A 195 10.35 5.66 -12.47
N LYS A 196 10.42 4.52 -11.78
CA LYS A 196 11.28 4.37 -10.60
C LYS A 196 12.76 4.68 -10.90
N GLU A 197 13.22 4.32 -12.10
CA GLU A 197 14.59 4.59 -12.55
C GLU A 197 14.88 6.08 -12.55
N GLN A 198 13.96 6.89 -13.06
CA GLN A 198 14.13 8.34 -13.10
C GLN A 198 14.04 8.95 -11.71
N VAL A 199 13.00 8.63 -10.93
CA VAL A 199 12.79 9.30 -9.63
C VAL A 199 13.83 8.87 -8.59
N LEU A 200 14.27 7.59 -8.58
CA LEU A 200 15.18 7.07 -7.57
C LEU A 200 16.67 7.22 -7.90
N TYR A 201 17.04 7.38 -9.19
CA TYR A 201 18.45 7.44 -9.59
C TYR A 201 18.82 8.74 -10.32
N GLU A 202 17.85 9.39 -10.98
CA GLU A 202 18.04 10.65 -11.73
C GLU A 202 16.97 11.68 -11.36
N PRO A 203 16.77 11.99 -10.05
CA PRO A 203 15.74 12.91 -9.60
C PRO A 203 15.95 14.31 -10.18
N LYS A 204 14.86 14.94 -10.62
CA LYS A 204 14.87 16.31 -11.19
C LYS A 204 14.75 17.38 -10.11
N ALA A 205 13.95 17.11 -9.06
CA ALA A 205 13.75 18.07 -7.99
C ALA A 205 14.89 18.00 -6.97
N PRO A 206 15.48 19.15 -6.57
CA PRO A 206 16.55 19.20 -5.56
C PRO A 206 16.16 18.55 -4.23
N GLU A 207 14.89 18.71 -3.81
CA GLU A 207 14.38 18.14 -2.58
C GLU A 207 14.27 16.60 -2.67
N THR A 208 13.96 16.04 -3.85
CA THR A 208 13.98 14.59 -4.07
C THR A 208 15.41 14.08 -3.93
N LYS A 209 16.38 14.75 -4.55
CA LYS A 209 17.79 14.40 -4.47
C LYS A 209 18.29 14.40 -3.03
N GLN A 210 18.03 15.48 -2.30
CA GLN A 210 18.40 15.58 -0.88
C GLN A 210 17.77 14.50 -0.01
N PHE A 211 16.49 14.16 -0.27
CA PHE A 211 15.80 13.08 0.43
C PHE A 211 16.46 11.73 0.16
N LEU A 212 16.77 11.41 -1.09
CA LEU A 212 17.39 10.14 -1.47
C LEU A 212 18.81 10.02 -0.89
N GLU A 213 19.63 11.06 -0.96
CA GLU A 213 20.97 11.10 -0.37
C GLU A 213 20.92 10.86 1.15
N PHE A 214 19.96 11.46 1.86
CA PHE A 214 19.77 11.27 3.31
C PHE A 214 19.43 9.82 3.68
N TYR A 215 18.67 9.12 2.85
CA TYR A 215 18.26 7.72 3.07
C TYR A 215 19.19 6.69 2.40
N GLY A 216 20.33 7.12 1.88
CA GLY A 216 21.39 6.23 1.38
C GLY A 216 21.08 5.59 0.01
N VAL A 217 20.54 6.35 -0.89
CA VAL A 217 20.22 5.92 -2.26
C VAL A 217 21.11 6.66 -3.26
#